data_7efe35d07ed19989e5ef2770b9719949
#
_entry.id   7efe35d07ed19989e5ef2770b9719949
#
_cell.length_a   1.000
_cell.length_b   1.000
_cell.length_c   1.000
_cell.angle_alpha   90.00
_cell.angle_beta   90.00
_cell.angle_gamma   90.00
#
_symmetry.space_group_name_H-M   'P 1'
#
loop_
_entity.id
_entity.type
_entity.pdbx_description
1 polymer ?
#
loop_
_entity_poly.entity_id
_entity_poly.type
_entity_poly.pdbx_seq_one_letter_code
_entity_poly.pdbx_strand_id
1 'polypeptide(L)'
;MTDLRHRLAQCFSLVFPGLTEPEVYSASSTSVAAWDSTAAIILANVVEEEFCVKLDYDVLPELVSFELIEDYLKSNGNGTS
;
A
#
# COMPACT_ATOMS: atom_id res chain seq x y z
N MET A 1 -18.78 -2.58 7.24
CA MET A 1 -17.82 -3.43 6.88
C MET A 1 -16.53 -2.79 6.61
N THR A 2 -15.54 -3.28 7.21
CA THR A 2 -14.27 -2.71 7.01
C THR A 2 -13.80 -2.94 5.66
N ASP A 3 -13.29 -1.91 5.12
CA ASP A 3 -12.94 -1.96 3.80
C ASP A 3 -11.45 -1.90 3.75
N LEU A 4 -10.83 -3.01 3.43
CA LEU A 4 -9.39 -3.09 3.29
C LEU A 4 -8.90 -2.06 2.31
N ARG A 5 -9.64 -1.90 1.24
CA ARG A 5 -9.28 -0.96 0.21
C ARG A 5 -9.27 0.47 0.73
N HIS A 6 -10.27 0.82 1.53
CA HIS A 6 -10.36 2.16 2.09
C HIS A 6 -9.23 2.42 3.08
N ARG A 7 -8.93 1.43 3.91
CA ARG A 7 -7.84 1.57 4.87
C ARG A 7 -6.50 1.70 4.17
N LEU A 8 -6.30 0.94 3.10
CA LEU A 8 -5.07 1.04 2.34
C LEU A 8 -4.95 2.40 1.67
N ALA A 9 -6.08 2.94 1.21
CA ALA A 9 -6.08 4.27 0.62
C ALA A 9 -5.67 5.31 1.64
N GLN A 10 -6.06 5.15 2.89
CA GLN A 10 -5.63 6.06 3.94
C GLN A 10 -4.12 5.99 4.16
N CYS A 11 -3.55 4.80 4.09
CA CYS A 11 -2.10 4.66 4.20
C CYS A 11 -1.40 5.41 3.07
N PHE A 12 -1.92 5.30 1.87
CA PHE A 12 -1.36 6.01 0.73
C PHE A 12 -1.45 7.52 0.93
N SER A 13 -2.55 7.99 1.48
CA SER A 13 -2.72 9.43 1.72
C SER A 13 -1.73 9.96 2.73
N LEU A 14 -1.33 9.13 3.68
CA LEU A 14 -0.33 9.55 4.65
C LEU A 14 1.05 9.68 4.02
N VAL A 15 1.36 8.80 3.09
CA VAL A 15 2.68 8.79 2.46
C VAL A 15 2.73 9.73 1.27
N PHE A 16 1.63 9.82 0.54
CA PHE A 16 1.54 10.65 -0.66
C PHE A 16 0.36 11.61 -0.54
N PRO A 17 0.48 12.63 0.30
CA PRO A 17 -0.66 13.51 0.56
C PRO A 17 -1.13 14.32 -0.64
N GLY A 18 -0.31 14.37 -1.69
CA GLY A 18 -0.72 15.09 -2.88
C GLY A 18 -1.68 14.34 -3.78
N LEU A 19 -1.93 13.06 -3.52
CA LEU A 19 -2.81 12.28 -4.37
C LEU A 19 -4.26 12.48 -3.97
N THR A 20 -5.13 12.62 -4.96
CA THR A 20 -6.57 12.61 -4.70
C THR A 20 -7.01 11.18 -4.52
N GLU A 21 -8.23 11.00 -4.02
CA GLU A 21 -8.73 9.66 -3.77
C GLU A 21 -8.75 8.78 -5.02
N PRO A 22 -9.26 9.24 -6.15
CA PRO A 22 -9.21 8.40 -7.34
C PRO A 22 -7.79 8.08 -7.78
N GLU A 23 -6.87 9.00 -7.57
CA GLU A 23 -5.48 8.77 -7.95
C GLU A 23 -4.84 7.70 -7.08
N VAL A 24 -5.25 7.62 -5.83
CA VAL A 24 -4.70 6.61 -4.94
C VAL A 24 -4.99 5.21 -5.45
N TYR A 25 -6.22 4.97 -5.89
CA TYR A 25 -6.61 3.63 -6.32
C TYR A 25 -5.89 3.18 -7.59
N SER A 26 -5.39 4.12 -8.36
CA SER A 26 -4.64 3.78 -9.58
C SER A 26 -3.15 4.09 -9.44
N ALA A 27 -2.70 4.35 -8.22
CA ALA A 27 -1.31 4.73 -8.01
C ALA A 27 -0.35 3.59 -8.31
N SER A 28 0.77 3.94 -8.90
CA SER A 28 1.84 2.97 -9.15
C SER A 28 3.16 3.72 -9.09
N SER A 29 4.24 2.97 -8.99
CA SER A 29 5.55 3.58 -8.92
C SER A 29 5.91 4.31 -10.20
N THR A 30 5.24 3.98 -11.31
CA THR A 30 5.49 4.66 -12.56
C THR A 30 4.61 5.89 -12.73
N SER A 31 3.49 5.97 -12.03
CA SER A 31 2.59 7.11 -12.16
C SER A 31 2.77 8.13 -11.05
N VAL A 32 3.35 7.73 -9.93
CA VAL A 32 3.54 8.62 -8.80
C VAL A 32 5.02 8.94 -8.67
N ALA A 33 5.38 10.14 -9.04
CA ALA A 33 6.80 10.52 -9.06
C ALA A 33 7.45 10.41 -7.68
N ALA A 34 6.69 10.63 -6.63
CA ALA A 34 7.22 10.56 -5.28
C ALA A 34 7.44 9.13 -4.79
N TRP A 35 6.97 8.15 -5.53
CA TRP A 35 7.07 6.76 -5.10
C TRP A 35 8.42 6.19 -5.54
N ASP A 36 9.41 6.41 -4.71
CA ASP A 36 10.75 5.88 -4.93
C ASP A 36 11.03 4.81 -3.87
N SER A 37 12.27 4.36 -3.80
CA SER A 37 12.62 3.29 -2.86
C SER A 37 12.38 3.68 -1.42
N THR A 38 12.66 4.92 -1.07
CA THR A 38 12.45 5.38 0.29
C THR A 38 10.97 5.45 0.62
N ALA A 39 10.18 5.98 -0.30
CA ALA A 39 8.75 6.07 -0.09
C ALA A 39 8.13 4.68 0.00
N ALA A 40 8.64 3.73 -0.77
CA ALA A 40 8.13 2.36 -0.71
C ALA A 40 8.34 1.77 0.68
N ILE A 41 9.50 2.03 1.29
CA ILE A 41 9.76 1.51 2.63
C ILE A 41 8.84 2.18 3.65
N ILE A 42 8.67 3.48 3.53
CA ILE A 42 7.78 4.21 4.44
C ILE A 42 6.34 3.68 4.31
N LEU A 43 5.91 3.50 3.08
CA LEU A 43 4.57 3.00 2.83
C LEU A 43 4.40 1.60 3.42
N ALA A 44 5.41 0.75 3.27
CA ALA A 44 5.36 -0.58 3.83
C ALA A 44 5.22 -0.53 5.34
N ASN A 45 5.95 0.36 6.00
CA ASN A 45 5.86 0.48 7.45
C ASN A 45 4.47 0.94 7.88
N VAL A 46 3.89 1.89 7.16
CA VAL A 46 2.56 2.38 7.48
C VAL A 46 1.54 1.27 7.30
N VAL A 47 1.66 0.52 6.23
CA VAL A 47 0.74 -0.59 5.94
C VAL A 47 0.88 -1.67 7.01
N GLU A 48 2.10 -1.98 7.41
CA GLU A 48 2.30 -2.99 8.44
C GLU A 48 1.62 -2.61 9.74
N GLU A 49 1.69 -1.35 10.09
CA GLU A 49 1.07 -0.89 11.32
C GLU A 49 -0.45 -0.87 11.21
N GLU A 50 -0.95 -0.44 10.09
CA GLU A 50 -2.39 -0.31 9.92
C GLU A 50 -3.08 -1.67 9.90
N PHE A 51 -2.45 -2.65 9.26
CA PHE A 51 -3.07 -3.96 9.07
C PHE A 51 -2.49 -5.03 9.97
N CYS A 52 -1.52 -4.67 10.79
CA CYS A 52 -0.86 -5.62 11.72
C CYS A 52 -0.31 -6.82 10.97
N VAL A 53 0.35 -6.56 9.85
CA VAL A 53 0.96 -7.61 9.04
C VAL A 53 2.43 -7.34 8.87
N LYS A 54 3.18 -8.36 8.45
CA LYS A 54 4.57 -8.22 8.16
C LYS A 54 4.77 -8.26 6.68
N LEU A 55 5.46 -7.28 6.15
CA LEU A 55 5.82 -7.26 4.73
C LEU A 55 7.29 -7.56 4.60
N ASP A 56 7.61 -8.60 3.84
CA ASP A 56 9.00 -8.92 3.59
C ASP A 56 9.59 -7.92 2.63
N TYR A 57 10.81 -7.48 2.91
CA TYR A 57 11.47 -6.57 2.00
C TYR A 57 11.75 -7.22 0.64
N ASP A 58 11.74 -8.53 0.58
CA ASP A 58 11.91 -9.24 -0.68
C ASP A 58 10.75 -9.00 -1.64
N VAL A 59 9.55 -8.77 -1.11
CA VAL A 59 8.40 -8.56 -1.97
C VAL A 59 8.17 -7.09 -2.28
N LEU A 60 8.84 -6.19 -1.58
CA LEU A 60 8.62 -4.76 -1.83
C LEU A 60 8.85 -4.36 -3.27
N PRO A 61 9.88 -4.86 -3.96
CA PRO A 61 10.07 -4.49 -5.36
C PRO A 61 8.94 -4.92 -6.26
N GLU A 62 8.12 -5.86 -5.80
CA GLU A 62 6.99 -6.33 -6.59
C GLU A 62 5.72 -5.57 -6.26
N LEU A 63 5.68 -4.89 -5.14
CA LEU A 63 4.49 -4.18 -4.70
C LEU A 63 4.56 -2.73 -5.19
N VAL A 64 4.44 -2.58 -6.50
CA VAL A 64 4.66 -1.30 -7.15
C VAL A 64 3.37 -0.60 -7.56
N SER A 65 2.24 -1.06 -7.06
CA SER A 65 0.97 -0.38 -7.32
C SER A 65 0.02 -0.65 -6.18
N PHE A 66 -1.02 0.20 -6.11
CA PHE A 66 -2.05 0.03 -5.10
C PHE A 66 -2.70 -1.36 -5.23
N GLU A 67 -3.00 -1.76 -6.45
CA GLU A 67 -3.66 -3.04 -6.66
C GLU A 67 -2.82 -4.23 -6.22
N LEU A 68 -1.52 -4.17 -6.49
CA LEU A 68 -0.64 -5.25 -6.09
C LEU A 68 -0.54 -5.36 -4.57
N ILE A 69 -0.49 -4.22 -3.89
CA ILE A 69 -0.45 -4.21 -2.43
C ILE A 69 -1.77 -4.75 -1.89
N GLU A 70 -2.87 -4.32 -2.47
CA GLU A 70 -4.18 -4.79 -2.05
C GLU A 70 -4.29 -6.30 -2.18
N ASP A 71 -3.86 -6.84 -3.31
CA ASP A 71 -3.88 -8.27 -3.54
C ASP A 71 -3.00 -9.01 -2.54
N TYR A 72 -1.84 -8.48 -2.27
CA TYR A 72 -0.93 -9.10 -1.32
C TYR A 72 -1.56 -9.16 0.06
N LEU A 73 -2.21 -8.08 0.48
CA LEU A 73 -2.85 -8.06 1.79
C LEU A 73 -4.01 -9.03 1.86
N LYS A 74 -4.76 -9.14 0.78
CA LYS A 74 -5.86 -10.09 0.76
C LYS A 74 -5.39 -11.53 0.84
N SER A 75 -4.28 -11.82 0.19
CA SER A 75 -3.77 -13.18 0.18
C SER A 75 -3.09 -13.55 1.48
N ASN A 76 -2.44 -12.59 2.11
CA ASN A 76 -1.65 -12.91 3.29
C ASN A 76 -2.27 -12.44 4.57
N GLY A 77 -2.70 -11.22 4.61
CA GLY A 77 -3.15 -10.63 5.84
C GLY A 77 -4.45 -11.12 6.29
N ASN A 78 -5.27 -11.59 5.39
CA ASN A 78 -6.54 -11.97 5.71
C ASN A 78 -6.78 -13.35 5.68
N GLY A 79 -5.79 -14.11 5.35
CA GLY A 79 -5.98 -15.51 5.22
C GLY A 79 -6.44 -16.16 6.45
N THR A 80 -6.21 -15.52 7.51
CA THR A 80 -6.56 -16.10 8.75
C THR A 80 -7.95 -15.86 9.13
N SER A 81 -8.55 -14.93 8.57
CA SER A 81 -9.87 -14.61 9.10
C SER A 81 -10.90 -15.30 8.39
#